data_4a9ea9cd0bca1441bb8be9c81500ce2e
#
_entry.id   4a9ea9cd0bca1441bb8be9c81500ce2e
#
_cell.length_a   1.000
_cell.length_b   1.000
_cell.length_c   1.000
_cell.angle_alpha   90.00
_cell.angle_beta   90.00
_cell.angle_gamma   90.00
#
_symmetry.space_group_name_H-M   'P 1'
#
loop_
_entity.id
_entity.type
_entity.pdbx_description
1 polymer ?
#
loop_
_entity_poly.entity_id
_entity_poly.type
_entity_poly.pdbx_seq_one_letter_code
_entity_poly.pdbx_strand_id
1 'polypeptide(L)'
;MNRKIIFALLILVLSISVVFAAQATKMEVQSPDTLKNGDYFNLTLTTEDGKPVSNQVIDIIVIAESGEENHINFTTDKDGKIGFGIAGVNPGNYTFNCTFNGTSQYATCNVAQKLVITA
;
A
#
# COMPACT_ATOMS: atom_id res chain seq x y z
N MET A 1 -44.96 29.14 1.88
CA MET A 1 -45.22 27.79 2.34
C MET A 1 -44.28 26.79 1.73
N ASN A 2 -44.38 26.63 0.42
CA ASN A 2 -43.50 25.68 -0.28
C ASN A 2 -42.03 26.00 -0.17
N ARG A 3 -41.70 27.26 0.04
CA ARG A 3 -40.31 27.68 0.16
C ARG A 3 -39.59 27.07 1.37
N LYS A 4 -40.31 26.92 2.49
CA LYS A 4 -39.75 26.33 3.69
C LYS A 4 -39.40 24.85 3.51
N ILE A 5 -40.23 24.16 2.74
CA ILE A 5 -40.01 22.75 2.43
C ILE A 5 -38.80 22.62 1.53
N ILE A 6 -38.62 23.52 0.56
CA ILE A 6 -37.48 23.51 -0.34
C ILE A 6 -36.17 23.72 0.42
N PHE A 7 -36.14 24.62 1.41
CA PHE A 7 -34.97 24.84 2.22
C PHE A 7 -34.57 23.62 3.04
N ALA A 8 -35.56 22.94 3.61
CA ALA A 8 -35.29 21.72 4.37
C ALA A 8 -34.67 20.63 3.49
N LEU A 9 -35.18 20.47 2.28
CA LEU A 9 -34.64 19.52 1.32
C LEU A 9 -33.21 19.86 0.94
N LEU A 10 -32.91 21.13 0.74
CA LEU A 10 -31.58 21.57 0.37
C LEU A 10 -30.56 21.24 1.45
N ILE A 11 -30.89 21.48 2.69
CA ILE A 11 -30.03 21.17 3.83
C ILE A 11 -29.77 19.66 3.92
N LEU A 12 -30.78 18.86 3.68
CA LEU A 12 -30.65 17.40 3.71
C LEU A 12 -29.68 16.91 2.64
N VAL A 13 -29.75 17.44 1.42
CA VAL A 13 -28.84 17.09 0.33
C VAL A 13 -27.42 17.44 0.69
N LEU A 14 -27.18 18.60 1.29
CA LEU A 14 -25.85 19.00 1.71
C LEU A 14 -25.28 18.06 2.76
N SER A 15 -26.10 17.60 3.70
CA SER A 15 -25.66 16.66 4.73
C SER A 15 -25.20 15.34 4.14
N ILE A 16 -25.88 14.85 3.11
CA ILE A 16 -25.55 13.59 2.44
C ILE A 16 -24.26 13.73 1.64
N SER A 17 -24.03 14.86 0.99
CA SER A 17 -22.88 15.06 0.12
C SER A 17 -21.54 15.13 0.84
N VAL A 18 -21.51 15.15 2.18
CA VAL A 18 -20.29 15.22 2.96
C VAL A 18 -19.67 13.84 3.21
N VAL A 19 -20.40 12.78 2.95
CA VAL A 19 -19.93 11.42 3.22
C VAL A 19 -19.21 10.86 2.01
N PHE A 20 -17.91 10.63 2.15
CA PHE A 20 -17.08 9.99 1.12
C PHE A 20 -16.54 8.68 1.63
N ALA A 21 -16.62 7.64 0.81
CA ALA A 21 -15.91 6.40 1.07
C ALA A 21 -14.44 6.55 0.69
N ALA A 22 -13.54 5.93 1.45
CA ALA A 22 -12.14 5.85 1.09
C ALA A 22 -11.99 5.08 -0.23
N GLN A 23 -11.10 5.54 -1.09
CA GLN A 23 -10.86 4.92 -2.38
C GLN A 23 -10.08 3.62 -2.20
N ALA A 24 -10.54 2.54 -2.82
CA ALA A 24 -9.87 1.25 -2.75
C ALA A 24 -8.49 1.31 -3.42
N THR A 25 -7.53 0.63 -2.83
CA THR A 25 -6.15 0.58 -3.30
C THR A 25 -5.68 -0.86 -3.44
N LYS A 26 -4.58 -1.04 -4.18
CA LYS A 26 -3.93 -2.33 -4.31
C LYS A 26 -2.42 -2.15 -4.36
N MET A 27 -1.70 -3.18 -3.92
CA MET A 27 -0.26 -3.26 -4.06
C MET A 27 0.11 -4.42 -4.95
N GLU A 28 1.12 -4.22 -5.80
CA GLU A 28 1.64 -5.27 -6.67
C GLU A 28 3.15 -5.34 -6.50
N VAL A 29 3.65 -6.54 -6.23
CA VAL A 29 5.07 -6.82 -6.22
C VAL A 29 5.53 -6.96 -7.66
N GLN A 30 6.52 -6.16 -8.04
CA GLN A 30 7.06 -6.14 -9.42
C GLN A 30 8.31 -6.98 -9.58
N SER A 31 8.89 -7.41 -8.46
CA SER A 31 10.09 -8.25 -8.48
C SER A 31 9.74 -9.74 -8.62
N PRO A 32 10.64 -10.56 -9.19
CA PRO A 32 10.44 -12.01 -9.18
C PRO A 32 10.50 -12.56 -7.77
N ASP A 33 10.05 -13.80 -7.57
CA ASP A 33 10.03 -14.46 -6.27
C ASP A 33 11.39 -15.02 -5.84
N THR A 34 12.41 -14.92 -6.68
CA THR A 34 13.79 -15.26 -6.36
C THR A 34 14.67 -14.06 -6.63
N LEU A 35 15.35 -13.58 -5.60
CA LEU A 35 16.26 -12.44 -5.67
C LEU A 35 17.61 -12.85 -5.09
N LYS A 36 18.66 -12.26 -5.62
CA LYS A 36 20.00 -12.41 -5.02
C LYS A 36 20.41 -11.11 -4.34
N ASN A 37 21.38 -11.20 -3.45
CA ASN A 37 21.99 -10.00 -2.89
C ASN A 37 22.53 -9.12 -4.03
N GLY A 38 22.16 -7.85 -4.02
CA GLY A 38 22.41 -6.90 -5.10
C GLY A 38 21.19 -6.61 -5.97
N ASP A 39 20.17 -7.44 -5.93
CA ASP A 39 18.92 -7.18 -6.64
C ASP A 39 18.04 -6.21 -5.85
N TYR A 40 17.02 -5.65 -6.53
CA TYR A 40 16.06 -4.77 -5.90
C TYR A 40 14.72 -5.47 -5.73
N PHE A 41 14.07 -5.20 -4.58
CA PHE A 41 12.66 -5.51 -4.37
C PHE A 41 11.85 -4.28 -4.76
N ASN A 42 10.92 -4.44 -5.69
CA ASN A 42 10.10 -3.35 -6.23
C ASN A 42 8.61 -3.63 -6.02
N LEU A 43 7.88 -2.58 -5.69
CA LEU A 43 6.47 -2.67 -5.34
C LEU A 43 5.76 -1.40 -5.82
N THR A 44 4.53 -1.53 -6.28
CA THR A 44 3.69 -0.38 -6.66
C THR A 44 2.43 -0.33 -5.81
N LEU A 45 2.00 0.90 -5.48
CA LEU A 45 0.74 1.17 -4.81
C LEU A 45 -0.12 2.01 -5.73
N THR A 46 -1.27 1.50 -6.09
CA THR A 46 -2.21 2.19 -6.98
C THR A 46 -3.63 2.12 -6.43
N THR A 47 -4.50 2.95 -6.98
CA THR A 47 -5.93 2.78 -6.80
C THR A 47 -6.40 1.58 -7.64
N GLU A 48 -7.63 1.12 -7.40
CA GLU A 48 -8.19 0.00 -8.17
C GLU A 48 -8.25 0.29 -9.67
N ASP A 49 -8.42 1.55 -10.05
CA ASP A 49 -8.43 1.96 -11.45
C ASP A 49 -7.03 2.28 -12.01
N GLY A 50 -5.98 1.96 -11.27
CA GLY A 50 -4.60 2.01 -11.76
C GLY A 50 -3.89 3.33 -11.59
N LYS A 51 -4.43 4.29 -10.86
CA LYS A 51 -3.76 5.57 -10.61
C LYS A 51 -2.72 5.44 -9.51
N PRO A 52 -1.52 6.01 -9.66
CA PRO A 52 -0.50 5.92 -8.63
C PRO A 52 -0.94 6.61 -7.33
N VAL A 53 -0.61 5.98 -6.21
CA VAL A 53 -0.80 6.57 -4.87
C VAL A 53 0.58 6.98 -4.38
N SER A 54 0.86 8.27 -4.45
CA SER A 54 2.18 8.83 -4.17
C SER A 54 2.28 9.34 -2.73
N ASN A 55 3.52 9.43 -2.26
CA ASN A 55 3.86 10.04 -0.98
C ASN A 55 3.15 9.37 0.21
N GLN A 56 3.02 8.05 0.16
CA GLN A 56 2.40 7.26 1.22
C GLN A 56 3.40 6.25 1.78
N VAL A 57 3.33 6.03 3.09
CA VAL A 57 4.23 5.11 3.78
C VAL A 57 3.72 3.68 3.63
N ILE A 58 4.62 2.78 3.21
CA ILE A 58 4.39 1.34 3.19
C ILE A 58 5.22 0.72 4.29
N ASP A 59 4.58 -0.02 5.19
CA ASP A 59 5.25 -0.78 6.24
C ASP A 59 5.54 -2.18 5.71
N ILE A 60 6.79 -2.62 5.86
CA ILE A 60 7.22 -3.94 5.39
C ILE A 60 7.81 -4.69 6.58
N ILE A 61 7.28 -5.88 6.81
CA ILE A 61 7.83 -6.81 7.77
C ILE A 61 8.50 -7.94 6.97
N VAL A 62 9.81 -8.05 7.13
CA VAL A 62 10.59 -9.12 6.51
C VAL A 62 10.69 -10.25 7.52
N ILE A 63 10.08 -11.38 7.21
CA ILE A 63 9.99 -12.51 8.12
C ILE A 63 10.88 -13.65 7.59
N ALA A 64 11.90 -13.99 8.34
CA ALA A 64 12.78 -15.11 8.01
C ALA A 64 12.10 -16.45 8.32
N GLU A 65 12.60 -17.51 7.72
CA GLU A 65 12.10 -18.87 7.97
C GLU A 65 12.19 -19.27 9.46
N SER A 66 13.17 -18.72 10.17
CA SER A 66 13.32 -18.89 11.62
C SER A 66 12.23 -18.19 12.44
N GLY A 67 11.45 -17.30 11.82
CA GLY A 67 10.48 -16.45 12.50
C GLY A 67 11.03 -15.09 12.92
N GLU A 68 12.32 -14.82 12.71
CA GLU A 68 12.89 -13.51 12.97
C GLU A 68 12.28 -12.46 12.04
N GLU A 69 11.93 -11.30 12.61
CA GLU A 69 11.27 -10.22 11.88
C GLU A 69 12.11 -8.96 11.86
N ASN A 70 12.17 -8.33 10.70
CA ASN A 70 12.73 -6.99 10.55
C ASN A 70 11.64 -6.08 10.01
N HIS A 71 11.47 -4.93 10.67
CA HIS A 71 10.44 -3.95 10.30
C HIS A 71 11.12 -2.76 9.63
N ILE A 72 10.71 -2.49 8.40
CA ILE A 72 11.19 -1.35 7.62
C ILE A 72 10.00 -0.63 7.00
N ASN A 73 10.19 0.62 6.61
CA ASN A 73 9.17 1.35 5.89
C ASN A 73 9.79 2.20 4.79
N PHE A 74 9.00 2.48 3.78
CA PHE A 74 9.38 3.31 2.64
C PHE A 74 8.20 4.16 2.23
N THR A 75 8.50 5.31 1.63
CA THR A 75 7.48 6.21 1.12
C THR A 75 7.41 6.07 -0.41
N THR A 76 6.21 5.92 -0.94
CA THR A 76 6.02 5.83 -2.39
C THR A 76 6.42 7.13 -3.08
N ASP A 77 6.98 6.99 -4.27
CA ASP A 77 7.36 8.13 -5.11
C ASP A 77 6.14 8.68 -5.89
N LYS A 78 6.38 9.61 -6.80
CA LYS A 78 5.32 10.23 -7.60
C LYS A 78 4.56 9.22 -8.48
N ASP A 79 5.17 8.08 -8.77
CA ASP A 79 4.58 7.01 -9.58
C ASP A 79 3.98 5.89 -8.71
N GLY A 80 3.91 6.10 -7.41
CA GLY A 80 3.38 5.11 -6.47
C GLY A 80 4.30 3.93 -6.24
N LYS A 81 5.60 4.09 -6.48
CA LYS A 81 6.56 3.00 -6.43
C LYS A 81 7.47 3.11 -5.23
N ILE A 82 7.87 1.97 -4.71
CA ILE A 82 9.00 1.83 -3.82
C ILE A 82 9.96 0.79 -4.38
N GLY A 83 11.24 0.95 -4.07
CA GLY A 83 12.26 -0.01 -4.44
C GLY A 83 13.42 0.11 -3.47
N PHE A 84 13.94 -1.02 -3.04
CA PHE A 84 15.13 -1.03 -2.18
C PHE A 84 16.00 -2.24 -2.50
N GLY A 85 17.30 -2.07 -2.30
CA GLY A 85 18.28 -3.11 -2.60
C GLY A 85 18.34 -4.17 -1.51
N ILE A 86 18.44 -5.41 -1.94
CA ILE A 86 18.72 -6.54 -1.05
C ILE A 86 20.24 -6.59 -0.85
N ALA A 87 20.71 -6.37 0.36
CA ALA A 87 22.14 -6.35 0.65
C ALA A 87 22.42 -6.90 2.04
N GLY A 88 23.41 -7.77 2.16
CA GLY A 88 23.80 -8.33 3.44
C GLY A 88 22.76 -9.25 4.07
N VAL A 89 21.88 -9.82 3.25
CA VAL A 89 20.83 -10.72 3.72
C VAL A 89 21.31 -12.16 3.56
N ASN A 90 21.15 -12.95 4.61
CA ASN A 90 21.48 -14.37 4.56
C ASN A 90 20.61 -15.09 3.54
N PRO A 91 21.17 -15.96 2.70
CA PRO A 91 20.35 -16.75 1.78
C PRO A 91 19.31 -17.57 2.52
N GLY A 92 18.14 -17.69 1.96
CA GLY A 92 17.05 -18.47 2.55
C GLY A 92 15.68 -18.04 2.08
N ASN A 93 14.67 -18.57 2.74
CA ASN A 93 13.29 -18.28 2.46
C ASN A 93 12.78 -17.19 3.39
N TYR A 94 12.08 -16.21 2.79
CA TYR A 94 11.56 -15.06 3.51
C TYR A 94 10.13 -14.80 3.08
N THR A 95 9.37 -14.14 3.95
CA THR A 95 8.06 -13.58 3.60
C THR A 95 8.16 -12.07 3.80
N PHE A 96 7.81 -11.32 2.76
CA PHE A 96 7.72 -9.86 2.82
C PHE A 96 6.24 -9.51 2.95
N ASN A 97 5.86 -9.05 4.13
CA ASN A 97 4.49 -8.63 4.41
C ASN A 97 4.42 -7.12 4.33
N CYS A 98 3.80 -6.62 3.27
CA CYS A 98 3.75 -5.19 2.95
C CYS A 98 2.35 -4.67 3.22
N THR A 99 2.26 -3.56 3.97
CA THR A 99 0.99 -2.98 4.38
C THR A 99 0.97 -1.49 4.13
N PHE A 100 -0.08 -1.04 3.47
CA PHE A 100 -0.47 0.36 3.42
C PHE A 100 -1.63 0.55 4.39
N ASN A 101 -1.43 1.35 5.43
CA ASN A 101 -2.41 1.51 6.51
C ASN A 101 -3.60 2.38 6.14
N GLY A 102 -3.58 3.00 4.97
CA GLY A 102 -4.67 3.84 4.53
C GLY A 102 -4.64 5.24 5.10
N THR A 103 -5.52 6.07 4.59
CA THR A 103 -5.75 7.46 5.02
C THR A 103 -7.25 7.71 4.98
N SER A 104 -7.67 8.93 5.26
CA SER A 104 -9.08 9.31 5.09
C SER A 104 -9.52 9.23 3.62
N GLN A 105 -8.57 9.34 2.69
CA GLN A 105 -8.83 9.35 1.26
C GLN A 105 -8.66 7.97 0.61
N TYR A 106 -7.73 7.16 1.13
CA TYR A 106 -7.39 5.86 0.55
C TYR A 106 -7.61 4.74 1.55
N ALA A 107 -8.22 3.65 1.11
CA ALA A 107 -8.39 2.46 1.93
C ALA A 107 -7.06 1.73 2.13
N THR A 108 -6.98 0.95 3.19
CA THR A 108 -5.83 0.09 3.48
C THR A 108 -5.72 -1.04 2.46
N CYS A 109 -4.51 -1.53 2.24
CA CYS A 109 -4.28 -2.77 1.50
C CYS A 109 -3.02 -3.45 2.00
N ASN A 110 -2.89 -4.73 1.66
CA ASN A 110 -1.79 -5.57 2.12
C ASN A 110 -1.43 -6.57 1.02
N VAL A 111 -0.15 -6.88 0.91
CA VAL A 111 0.32 -7.99 0.09
C VAL A 111 1.43 -8.72 0.84
N ALA A 112 1.38 -10.04 0.82
CA ALA A 112 2.42 -10.89 1.38
C ALA A 112 3.06 -11.67 0.24
N GLN A 113 4.37 -11.56 0.10
CA GLN A 113 5.13 -12.22 -0.97
C GLN A 113 6.20 -13.11 -0.36
N LYS A 114 6.17 -14.39 -0.72
CA LYS A 114 7.25 -15.31 -0.38
C LYS A 114 8.39 -15.11 -1.36
N LEU A 115 9.59 -15.00 -0.82
CA LEU A 115 10.80 -14.76 -1.60
C LEU A 115 11.89 -15.73 -1.21
N VAL A 116 12.65 -16.19 -2.20
CA VAL A 116 13.91 -16.89 -1.96
C VAL A 116 15.04 -15.91 -2.23
N ILE A 117 15.90 -15.72 -1.26
CA ILE A 117 17.08 -14.86 -1.41
C ILE A 117 18.30 -15.74 -1.53
N THR A 118 19.10 -15.50 -2.55
CA THR A 118 20.32 -16.24 -2.84
C THR A 118 21.55 -15.37 -2.58
N ALA A 119 22.69 -15.99 -2.54
CA ALA A 119 23.96 -15.29 -2.34
C ALA A 119 24.33 -14.39 -3.53
#